data_816db9b0fc3e0c7f8d6e05f782cfa968
#
_entry.id   816db9b0fc3e0c7f8d6e05f782cfa968
#
_cell.length_a   1.000
_cell.length_b   1.000
_cell.length_c   1.000
_cell.angle_alpha   90.00
_cell.angle_beta   90.00
_cell.angle_gamma   90.00
#
_symmetry.space_group_name_H-M   'P 1'
#
loop_
_entity.id
_entity.type
_entity.pdbx_description
1 polymer ?
#
loop_
_entity_poly.entity_id
_entity_poly.type
_entity_poly.pdbx_seq_one_letter_code
_entity_poly.pdbx_strand_id
1 'polypeptide(L)'
;MVHLVGSVNKKMLLQLIDALQDGVSTVRITSHGGDADIALGIAGLVEQYGLDTEVYGQCYSAAVLIFAAGKRRRMHRWAWVMVHEGSEAVDGNASSIKAHAKHMERNEAHWNQTMQELTGTDSKVWEKLNERDTYLNAEECLKLNLATEII
;
A
#
# COMPACT_ATOMS: atom_id res chain seq x y z
N MET A 1 -7.13 -8.52 15.96
CA MET A 1 -7.14 -7.45 14.93
C MET A 1 -6.28 -6.30 15.40
N VAL A 2 -5.47 -5.73 14.52
CA VAL A 2 -4.70 -4.51 14.77
C VAL A 2 -5.22 -3.39 13.85
N HIS A 3 -5.27 -2.14 14.37
CA HIS A 3 -5.67 -0.97 13.60
C HIS A 3 -4.44 -0.12 13.31
N LEU A 4 -4.09 0.00 12.03
CA LEU A 4 -3.02 0.86 11.54
C LEU A 4 -3.62 2.20 11.09
N VAL A 5 -3.44 3.23 11.89
CA VAL A 5 -4.06 4.55 11.67
C VAL A 5 -2.99 5.63 11.54
N GLY A 6 -3.18 6.52 10.56
CA GLY A 6 -2.32 7.68 10.35
C GLY A 6 -1.24 7.46 9.31
N SER A 7 -0.07 8.03 9.50
CA SER A 7 1.04 7.96 8.55
C SER A 7 1.74 6.61 8.58
N VAL A 8 2.06 6.08 7.40
CA VAL A 8 2.95 4.91 7.27
C VAL A 8 4.36 5.32 7.69
N ASN A 9 4.82 4.80 8.81
CA ASN A 9 6.10 5.14 9.41
C ASN A 9 6.60 4.01 10.33
N LYS A 10 7.78 4.18 10.89
CA LYS A 10 8.40 3.21 11.81
C LYS A 10 7.48 2.82 12.97
N LYS A 11 6.71 3.76 13.53
CA LYS A 11 5.78 3.48 14.64
C LYS A 11 4.69 2.49 14.21
N MET A 12 4.15 2.66 13.01
CA MET A 12 3.14 1.76 12.44
C MET A 12 3.70 0.34 12.23
N LEU A 13 4.94 0.24 11.73
CA LEU A 13 5.62 -1.05 11.57
C LEU A 13 5.81 -1.77 12.93
N LEU A 14 6.32 -1.05 13.94
CA LEU A 14 6.50 -1.62 15.28
C LEU A 14 5.18 -2.04 15.91
N GLN A 15 4.12 -1.27 15.70
CA GLN A 15 2.76 -1.62 16.16
C GLN A 15 2.28 -2.94 15.55
N LEU A 16 2.54 -3.19 14.27
CA LEU A 16 2.20 -4.48 13.65
C LEU A 16 3.07 -5.61 14.22
N ILE A 17 4.37 -5.39 14.39
CA ILE A 17 5.28 -6.41 14.96
C ILE A 17 4.81 -6.83 16.37
N ASP A 18 4.46 -5.87 17.21
CA ASP A 18 3.95 -6.15 18.55
C ASP A 18 2.62 -6.94 18.49
N ALA A 19 1.70 -6.52 17.62
CA ALA A 19 0.43 -7.21 17.45
C ALA A 19 0.58 -8.66 16.93
N LEU A 20 1.59 -8.93 16.11
CA LEU A 20 1.88 -10.29 15.63
C LEU A 20 2.25 -11.24 16.78
N GLN A 21 2.88 -10.76 17.85
CA GLN A 21 3.18 -11.56 19.04
C GLN A 21 1.88 -11.99 19.75
N ASP A 22 0.82 -11.20 19.64
CA ASP A 22 -0.50 -11.48 20.18
C ASP A 22 -1.39 -12.34 19.24
N GLY A 23 -0.83 -12.80 18.12
CA GLY A 23 -1.52 -13.71 17.20
C GLY A 23 -2.65 -13.05 16.42
N VAL A 24 -2.53 -11.77 16.03
CA VAL A 24 -3.54 -11.11 15.20
C VAL A 24 -3.67 -11.78 13.83
N SER A 25 -4.87 -11.81 13.29
CA SER A 25 -5.20 -12.37 11.96
C SER A 25 -5.68 -11.33 10.96
N THR A 26 -5.93 -10.10 11.41
CA THR A 26 -6.50 -9.04 10.57
C THR A 26 -5.86 -7.70 10.87
N VAL A 27 -5.53 -6.99 9.82
CA VAL A 27 -5.02 -5.61 9.83
C VAL A 27 -6.09 -4.69 9.27
N ARG A 28 -6.58 -3.72 10.05
CA ARG A 28 -7.49 -2.68 9.58
C ARG A 28 -6.71 -1.39 9.35
N ILE A 29 -6.87 -0.80 8.16
CA ILE A 29 -6.08 0.32 7.69
C ILE A 29 -6.96 1.57 7.56
N THR A 30 -6.48 2.68 8.11
CA THR A 30 -6.99 4.03 7.84
C THR A 30 -5.79 4.97 7.75
N SER A 31 -5.30 5.20 6.54
CA SER A 31 -4.01 5.87 6.32
C SER A 31 -4.01 6.70 5.04
N HIS A 32 -3.38 7.86 5.11
CA HIS A 32 -3.11 8.70 3.95
C HIS A 32 -1.79 8.34 3.23
N GLY A 33 -1.12 7.29 3.67
CA GLY A 33 0.18 6.89 3.15
C GLY A 33 1.36 7.39 3.97
N GLY A 34 2.52 7.45 3.37
CA GLY A 34 3.76 7.88 4.00
C GLY A 34 4.97 7.20 3.38
N ASP A 35 5.85 6.65 4.21
CA ASP A 35 7.10 6.01 3.80
C ASP A 35 6.87 4.72 3.02
N ALA A 36 7.33 4.69 1.76
CA ALA A 36 7.15 3.55 0.85
C ALA A 36 7.97 2.32 1.27
N ASP A 37 9.18 2.52 1.79
CA ASP A 37 10.03 1.41 2.25
C ASP A 37 9.43 0.75 3.49
N ILE A 38 8.89 1.55 4.40
CA ILE A 38 8.16 1.04 5.56
C ILE A 38 6.89 0.29 5.11
N ALA A 39 6.17 0.81 4.10
CA ALA A 39 4.99 0.13 3.55
C ALA A 39 5.33 -1.24 2.98
N LEU A 40 6.45 -1.36 2.25
CA LEU A 40 6.97 -2.65 1.76
C LEU A 40 7.25 -3.62 2.92
N GLY A 41 7.88 -3.14 3.98
CA GLY A 41 8.15 -3.94 5.18
C GLY A 41 6.86 -4.44 5.85
N ILE A 42 5.86 -3.57 6.00
CA ILE A 42 4.55 -3.94 6.58
C ILE A 42 3.83 -4.93 5.65
N ALA A 43 3.80 -4.66 4.34
CA ALA A 43 3.17 -5.55 3.35
C ALA A 43 3.80 -6.95 3.36
N GLY A 44 5.13 -7.02 3.43
CA GLY A 44 5.85 -8.29 3.56
C GLY A 44 5.45 -9.09 4.81
N LEU A 45 5.27 -8.43 5.95
CA LEU A 45 4.77 -9.09 7.17
C LEU A 45 3.31 -9.55 7.00
N VAL A 46 2.44 -8.73 6.40
CA VAL A 46 1.04 -9.10 6.12
C VAL A 46 0.98 -10.36 5.26
N GLU A 47 1.77 -10.42 4.20
CA GLU A 47 1.85 -11.59 3.31
C GLU A 47 2.44 -12.81 4.04
N GLN A 48 3.59 -12.65 4.69
CA GLN A 48 4.29 -13.74 5.39
C GLN A 48 3.42 -14.43 6.44
N TYR A 49 2.64 -13.65 7.18
CA TYR A 49 1.76 -14.17 8.23
C TYR A 49 0.35 -14.52 7.72
N GLY A 50 0.07 -14.34 6.43
CA GLY A 50 -1.21 -14.66 5.81
C GLY A 50 -2.38 -13.87 6.41
N LEU A 51 -2.16 -12.61 6.76
CA LEU A 51 -3.16 -11.76 7.42
C LEU A 51 -4.25 -11.31 6.43
N ASP A 52 -5.44 -11.13 6.93
CA ASP A 52 -6.50 -10.40 6.22
C ASP A 52 -6.30 -8.90 6.37
N THR A 53 -6.72 -8.12 5.39
CA THR A 53 -6.69 -6.65 5.46
C THR A 53 -8.09 -6.05 5.29
N GLU A 54 -8.33 -4.94 5.96
CA GLU A 54 -9.59 -4.20 5.90
C GLU A 54 -9.36 -2.70 5.74
N VAL A 55 -10.19 -2.05 4.94
CA VAL A 55 -10.22 -0.59 4.80
C VAL A 55 -11.59 -0.04 5.14
N TYR A 56 -11.66 0.90 6.08
CA TYR A 56 -12.92 1.51 6.55
C TYR A 56 -13.04 3.02 6.30
N GLY A 57 -12.07 3.66 5.80
CA GLY A 57 -12.10 5.09 5.51
C GLY A 57 -11.24 5.37 4.30
N GLN A 58 -10.05 5.85 4.54
CA GLN A 58 -9.08 6.13 3.48
C GLN A 58 -7.90 5.15 3.53
N CYS A 59 -7.47 4.74 2.35
CA CYS A 59 -6.25 3.96 2.17
C CYS A 59 -5.51 4.53 0.95
N TYR A 60 -4.58 5.44 1.19
CA TYR A 60 -3.96 6.25 0.15
C TYR A 60 -2.47 5.99 0.00
N SER A 61 -1.97 6.14 -1.25
CA SER A 61 -0.54 6.11 -1.55
C SER A 61 0.13 4.81 -1.04
N ALA A 62 1.23 4.91 -0.30
CA ALA A 62 1.97 3.77 0.23
C ALA A 62 1.11 2.77 1.03
N ALA A 63 0.03 3.21 1.67
CA ALA A 63 -0.88 2.34 2.42
C ALA A 63 -1.63 1.33 1.54
N VAL A 64 -1.79 1.63 0.25
CA VAL A 64 -2.45 0.73 -0.72
C VAL A 64 -1.71 -0.59 -0.87
N LEU A 65 -0.39 -0.56 -0.81
CA LEU A 65 0.43 -1.77 -0.85
C LEU A 65 0.16 -2.69 0.34
N ILE A 66 0.01 -2.11 1.53
CA ILE A 66 -0.30 -2.86 2.75
C ILE A 66 -1.67 -3.55 2.60
N PHE A 67 -2.66 -2.83 2.07
CA PHE A 67 -3.98 -3.38 1.80
C PHE A 67 -3.92 -4.52 0.78
N ALA A 68 -3.21 -4.32 -0.33
CA ALA A 68 -3.05 -5.30 -1.40
C ALA A 68 -2.40 -6.61 -0.95
N ALA A 69 -1.53 -6.57 0.06
CA ALA A 69 -0.82 -7.75 0.59
C ALA A 69 -1.71 -8.70 1.40
N GLY A 70 -2.93 -8.30 1.74
CA GLY A 70 -3.86 -9.13 2.51
C GLY A 70 -4.34 -10.38 1.76
N LYS A 71 -4.46 -11.49 2.49
CA LYS A 71 -5.01 -12.74 1.97
C LYS A 71 -6.48 -12.57 1.52
N ARG A 72 -7.30 -11.99 2.37
CA ARG A 72 -8.62 -11.45 2.04
C ARG A 72 -8.56 -9.95 2.25
N ARG A 73 -9.00 -9.21 1.25
CA ARG A 73 -8.92 -7.74 1.22
C ARG A 73 -10.33 -7.18 1.23
N ARG A 74 -10.79 -6.81 2.42
CA ARG A 74 -12.17 -6.34 2.64
C ARG A 74 -12.21 -4.82 2.66
N MET A 75 -13.08 -4.24 1.86
CA MET A 75 -13.24 -2.80 1.76
C MET A 75 -14.65 -2.38 2.12
N HIS A 76 -14.78 -1.47 3.09
CA HIS A 76 -16.07 -0.90 3.43
C HIS A 76 -16.63 -0.08 2.25
N ARG A 77 -17.91 -0.22 1.96
CA ARG A 77 -18.59 0.42 0.81
C ARG A 77 -18.42 1.95 0.72
N TRP A 78 -18.09 2.62 1.81
CA TRP A 78 -17.84 4.07 1.85
C TRP A 78 -16.37 4.44 1.87
N ALA A 79 -15.49 3.45 1.88
CA ALA A 79 -14.07 3.69 1.88
C ALA A 79 -13.55 4.11 0.51
N TRP A 80 -12.41 4.79 0.52
CA TRP A 80 -11.72 5.25 -0.68
C TRP A 80 -10.26 4.79 -0.67
N VAL A 81 -9.80 4.43 -1.84
CA VAL A 81 -8.39 4.21 -2.14
C VAL A 81 -7.90 5.34 -3.04
N MET A 82 -6.66 5.76 -2.88
CA MET A 82 -6.02 6.68 -3.82
C MET A 82 -4.62 6.18 -4.16
N VAL A 83 -4.34 6.10 -5.44
CA VAL A 83 -3.02 5.79 -6.00
C VAL A 83 -2.48 6.98 -6.77
N HIS A 84 -1.18 7.16 -6.74
CA HIS A 84 -0.48 8.23 -7.44
C HIS A 84 1.01 7.90 -7.59
N GLU A 85 1.68 8.67 -8.44
CA GLU A 85 3.13 8.65 -8.55
C GLU A 85 3.79 9.07 -7.23
N GLY A 86 4.85 8.37 -6.84
CA GLY A 86 5.61 8.72 -5.66
C GLY A 86 6.32 10.06 -5.79
N SER A 87 6.51 10.76 -4.68
CA SER A 87 7.27 12.00 -4.65
C SER A 87 8.22 12.02 -3.45
N GLU A 88 9.42 12.56 -3.67
CA GLU A 88 10.42 12.73 -2.62
C GLU A 88 11.14 14.06 -2.77
N ALA A 89 11.54 14.64 -1.65
CA ALA A 89 12.49 15.75 -1.62
C ALA A 89 13.90 15.17 -1.42
N VAL A 90 14.82 15.56 -2.31
CA VAL A 90 16.21 15.07 -2.30
C VAL A 90 17.16 16.23 -2.18
N ASP A 91 18.12 16.10 -1.27
CA ASP A 91 19.21 17.02 -1.03
C ASP A 91 20.55 16.27 -1.18
N GLY A 92 21.52 16.90 -1.79
CA GLY A 92 22.85 16.32 -2.00
C GLY A 92 23.60 16.89 -3.19
N ASN A 93 24.74 16.27 -3.53
CA ASN A 93 25.49 16.61 -4.72
C ASN A 93 24.84 16.07 -5.99
N ALA A 94 25.26 16.54 -7.17
CA ALA A 94 24.66 16.16 -8.46
C ALA A 94 24.67 14.65 -8.71
N SER A 95 25.71 13.94 -8.30
CA SER A 95 25.80 12.48 -8.43
C SER A 95 24.74 11.76 -7.59
N SER A 96 24.58 12.17 -6.32
CA SER A 96 23.58 11.63 -5.40
C SER A 96 22.16 11.89 -5.89
N ILE A 97 21.88 13.11 -6.36
CA ILE A 97 20.56 13.48 -6.91
C ILE A 97 20.21 12.63 -8.13
N LYS A 98 21.15 12.43 -9.06
CA LYS A 98 20.96 11.58 -10.24
C LYS A 98 20.71 10.10 -9.86
N ALA A 99 21.50 9.57 -8.94
CA ALA A 99 21.34 8.20 -8.46
C ALA A 99 19.97 8.00 -7.80
N HIS A 100 19.52 8.97 -7.02
CA HIS A 100 18.22 8.94 -6.37
C HIS A 100 17.06 9.00 -7.38
N ALA A 101 17.12 9.91 -8.37
CA ALA A 101 16.12 9.98 -9.45
C ALA A 101 15.98 8.64 -10.18
N LYS A 102 17.09 8.02 -10.54
CA LYS A 102 17.09 6.69 -11.16
C LYS A 102 16.50 5.60 -10.24
N HIS A 103 16.76 5.69 -8.94
CA HIS A 103 16.18 4.78 -7.96
C HIS A 103 14.66 4.94 -7.85
N MET A 104 14.15 6.18 -7.88
CA MET A 104 12.70 6.45 -7.89
C MET A 104 12.01 5.81 -9.10
N GLU A 105 12.56 5.94 -10.31
CA GLU A 105 12.02 5.28 -11.50
C GLU A 105 11.95 3.76 -11.34
N ARG A 106 12.98 3.15 -10.77
CA ARG A 106 13.01 1.70 -10.49
C ARG A 106 12.01 1.31 -9.42
N ASN A 107 11.83 2.13 -8.40
CA ASN A 107 10.84 1.89 -7.35
C ASN A 107 9.41 1.96 -7.88
N GLU A 108 9.11 2.86 -8.79
CA GLU A 108 7.79 2.92 -9.43
C GLU A 108 7.50 1.66 -10.24
N ALA A 109 8.46 1.22 -11.07
CA ALA A 109 8.32 -0.02 -11.83
C ALA A 109 8.17 -1.23 -10.89
N HIS A 110 8.93 -1.27 -9.80
CA HIS A 110 8.86 -2.31 -8.79
C HIS A 110 7.49 -2.30 -8.07
N TRP A 111 6.98 -1.12 -7.72
CA TRP A 111 5.67 -0.98 -7.09
C TRP A 111 4.55 -1.51 -8.00
N ASN A 112 4.55 -1.13 -9.29
CA ASN A 112 3.56 -1.59 -10.27
C ASN A 112 3.62 -3.11 -10.46
N GLN A 113 4.82 -3.68 -10.50
CA GLN A 113 5.03 -5.13 -10.58
C GLN A 113 4.53 -5.85 -9.32
N THR A 114 4.83 -5.32 -8.15
CA THR A 114 4.35 -5.86 -6.88
C THR A 114 2.81 -5.84 -6.81
N MET A 115 2.18 -4.75 -7.26
CA MET A 115 0.72 -4.67 -7.34
C MET A 115 0.14 -5.72 -8.30
N GLN A 116 0.80 -6.01 -9.42
CA GLN A 116 0.41 -7.11 -10.31
C GLN A 116 0.50 -8.47 -9.60
N GLU A 117 1.57 -8.73 -8.88
CA GLU A 117 1.77 -9.98 -8.14
C GLU A 117 0.68 -10.20 -7.07
N LEU A 118 0.34 -9.14 -6.34
CA LEU A 118 -0.63 -9.20 -5.25
C LEU A 118 -2.09 -9.24 -5.73
N THR A 119 -2.41 -8.59 -6.83
CA THR A 119 -3.80 -8.43 -7.31
C THR A 119 -4.13 -9.27 -8.54
N GLY A 120 -3.13 -9.65 -9.33
CA GLY A 120 -3.32 -10.27 -10.64
C GLY A 120 -3.66 -9.27 -11.76
N THR A 121 -3.85 -7.99 -11.44
CA THR A 121 -4.09 -6.94 -12.42
C THR A 121 -2.77 -6.47 -13.02
N ASP A 122 -2.72 -6.39 -14.35
CA ASP A 122 -1.50 -6.07 -15.11
C ASP A 122 -0.81 -4.79 -14.61
N SER A 123 0.52 -4.81 -14.52
CA SER A 123 1.34 -3.70 -14.05
C SER A 123 1.13 -2.41 -14.85
N LYS A 124 0.80 -2.52 -16.14
CA LYS A 124 0.49 -1.35 -16.99
C LYS A 124 -0.81 -0.64 -16.60
N VAL A 125 -1.77 -1.37 -16.03
CA VAL A 125 -2.99 -0.77 -15.47
C VAL A 125 -2.63 0.09 -14.26
N TRP A 126 -1.79 -0.44 -13.37
CA TRP A 126 -1.31 0.30 -12.20
C TRP A 126 -0.46 1.50 -12.58
N GLU A 127 0.45 1.34 -13.55
CA GLU A 127 1.25 2.43 -14.11
C GLU A 127 0.36 3.58 -14.60
N LYS A 128 -0.67 3.28 -15.39
CA LYS A 128 -1.61 4.28 -15.89
C LYS A 128 -2.42 4.96 -14.79
N LEU A 129 -2.88 4.21 -13.79
CA LEU A 129 -3.61 4.77 -12.65
C LEU A 129 -2.72 5.71 -11.81
N ASN A 130 -1.42 5.44 -11.73
CA ASN A 130 -0.46 6.24 -10.98
C ASN A 130 -0.01 7.53 -11.68
N GLU A 131 -0.30 7.73 -12.96
CA GLU A 131 0.08 8.95 -13.70
C GLU A 131 -0.48 10.24 -13.09
N ARG A 132 -1.52 10.14 -12.29
CA ARG A 132 -2.16 11.23 -11.54
C ARG A 132 -2.81 10.69 -10.28
N ASP A 133 -3.22 11.58 -9.38
CA ASP A 133 -4.02 11.20 -8.22
C ASP A 133 -5.34 10.55 -8.69
N THR A 134 -5.45 9.24 -8.51
CA THR A 134 -6.61 8.45 -8.93
C THR A 134 -7.32 7.90 -7.71
N TYR A 135 -8.55 8.35 -7.47
CA TYR A 135 -9.39 7.90 -6.38
C TYR A 135 -10.31 6.77 -6.85
N LEU A 136 -10.33 5.69 -6.09
CA LEU A 136 -11.07 4.47 -6.39
C LEU A 136 -12.05 4.18 -5.25
N ASN A 137 -13.32 3.99 -5.58
CA ASN A 137 -14.32 3.51 -4.63
C ASN A 137 -14.25 1.98 -4.46
N ALA A 138 -15.09 1.42 -3.60
CA ALA A 138 -15.05 0.00 -3.28
C ALA A 138 -15.34 -0.90 -4.50
N GLU A 139 -16.27 -0.52 -5.38
CA GLU A 139 -16.58 -1.28 -6.57
C GLU A 139 -15.45 -1.26 -7.61
N GLU A 140 -14.80 -0.12 -7.79
CA GLU A 140 -13.63 0.01 -8.65
C GLU A 140 -12.45 -0.81 -8.12
N CYS A 141 -12.22 -0.81 -6.81
CA CYS A 141 -11.23 -1.66 -6.16
C CYS A 141 -11.54 -3.16 -6.34
N LEU A 142 -12.82 -3.55 -6.27
CA LEU A 142 -13.24 -4.93 -6.52
C LEU A 142 -12.97 -5.35 -7.97
N LYS A 143 -13.26 -4.48 -8.95
CA LYS A 143 -13.00 -4.75 -10.39
C LYS A 143 -11.50 -4.91 -10.68
N LEU A 144 -10.65 -4.19 -9.98
CA LEU A 144 -9.19 -4.29 -10.08
C LEU A 144 -8.61 -5.46 -9.26
N ASN A 145 -9.46 -6.24 -8.60
CA ASN A 145 -9.05 -7.25 -7.63
C ASN A 145 -8.10 -6.70 -6.54
N LEU A 146 -8.14 -5.39 -6.30
CA LEU A 146 -7.49 -4.76 -5.16
C LEU A 146 -8.27 -5.10 -3.87
N ALA A 147 -9.57 -5.02 -3.90
CA ALA A 147 -10.46 -5.61 -2.90
C ALA A 147 -10.96 -6.98 -3.39
N THR A 148 -11.15 -7.91 -2.46
CA THR A 148 -11.77 -9.22 -2.73
C THR A 148 -13.23 -9.28 -2.26
N GLU A 149 -13.63 -8.36 -1.39
CA GLU A 149 -14.95 -8.31 -0.78
C GLU A 149 -15.32 -6.87 -0.39
N ILE A 150 -16.56 -6.48 -0.62
CA ILE A 150 -17.15 -5.22 -0.12
C ILE A 150 -18.00 -5.54 1.11
N ILE A 151 -17.80 -4.76 2.19
CA ILE A 151 -18.51 -4.93 3.48
C ILE A 151 -19.22 -3.65 3.89
#